data_21e3312116c0e1eaac1abdb68406e5a0
#
_entry.id   21e3312116c0e1eaac1abdb68406e5a0
#
_cell.length_a   1.000
_cell.length_b   1.000
_cell.length_c   1.000
_cell.angle_alpha   90.00
_cell.angle_beta   90.00
_cell.angle_gamma   90.00
#
_symmetry.space_group_name_H-M   'P 1'
#
loop_
_entity.id
_entity.type
_entity.pdbx_description
1 polymer ?
#
loop_
_entity_poly.entity_id
_entity_poly.type
_entity_poly.pdbx_seq_one_letter_code
_entity_poly.pdbx_strand_id
1 'polypeptide(L)'
;MTCPSYGLRDMFNEWRAGLNSLRERPLLGVTDAPPCKRPGEPYTFPMFRNGGFLRLFPRFLALSFLFCLTLQAPAAHAWGNEGHSMINRLAAKTLPADVPGFLRSEAALKEVEYLGPEPDRWRSPSEPELVAAQAPEHFIDLEPADALGPLPHKRLDFEAKVFAAGERPEKVGLQPWAATEVWERLKAAMRQYRAMAANHEDTRPVEDAILFYAGWLGHYVADGSQPLHTTIQYNGWVGPNPNGYTTGHQIHWQFEGPFVGANIHAPEIEAKMTPAKAIDGDMFDSYVAYLRQTATHVETVYQLEKAGGFSGAGTAESRKFTTERLAAGASMLRDMIYSAWLDSAIPVNDPYAGK
;
A
#
# COMPACT_ATOMS: atom_id res chain seq x y z
N MET A 1 -30.71 -3.30 -45.37
CA MET A 1 -31.17 -3.17 -43.99
C MET A 1 -30.31 -2.11 -43.32
N THR A 2 -30.88 -0.92 -43.16
CA THR A 2 -30.20 0.29 -42.68
C THR A 2 -30.39 0.38 -41.17
N CYS A 3 -29.30 0.43 -40.39
CA CYS A 3 -29.32 0.75 -38.94
C CYS A 3 -29.70 2.22 -38.73
N PRO A 4 -30.57 2.55 -37.77
CA PRO A 4 -30.82 3.93 -37.37
C PRO A 4 -29.71 4.44 -36.44
N SER A 5 -29.15 5.60 -36.78
CA SER A 5 -28.22 6.37 -35.96
C SER A 5 -29.02 7.11 -34.88
N TYR A 6 -28.83 6.72 -33.61
CA TYR A 6 -29.29 7.50 -32.47
C TYR A 6 -28.32 8.67 -32.22
N GLY A 7 -28.82 9.89 -32.28
CA GLY A 7 -28.05 11.11 -32.10
C GLY A 7 -27.89 11.47 -30.62
N LEU A 8 -26.74 12.05 -30.28
CA LEU A 8 -26.37 12.59 -28.96
C LEU A 8 -27.42 13.57 -28.34
N ARG A 9 -28.33 14.12 -29.14
CA ARG A 9 -29.43 14.99 -28.71
C ARG A 9 -30.54 14.27 -27.92
N ASP A 10 -30.77 12.98 -28.20
CA ASP A 10 -31.85 12.22 -27.57
C ASP A 10 -31.46 11.77 -26.16
N MET A 11 -30.19 11.46 -25.94
CA MET A 11 -29.65 11.18 -24.58
C MET A 11 -29.71 12.38 -23.64
N PHE A 12 -29.50 13.61 -24.15
CA PHE A 12 -29.57 14.81 -23.31
C PHE A 12 -31.04 15.17 -22.92
N ASN A 13 -32.00 14.82 -23.72
CA ASN A 13 -33.41 15.07 -23.44
C ASN A 13 -33.96 14.10 -22.39
N GLU A 14 -33.56 12.84 -22.40
CA GLU A 14 -33.95 11.86 -21.37
C GLU A 14 -33.30 12.21 -19.98
N TRP A 15 -32.06 12.70 -19.98
CA TRP A 15 -31.40 13.13 -18.75
C TRP A 15 -32.07 14.36 -18.11
N ARG A 16 -32.55 15.32 -18.92
CA ARG A 16 -33.34 16.48 -18.45
C ARG A 16 -34.71 16.09 -17.90
N ALA A 17 -35.37 15.12 -18.48
CA ALA A 17 -36.66 14.63 -18.03
C ALA A 17 -36.54 13.93 -16.65
N GLY A 18 -35.46 13.18 -16.41
CA GLY A 18 -35.13 12.55 -15.12
C GLY A 18 -34.91 13.53 -13.99
N LEU A 19 -34.26 14.68 -14.26
CA LEU A 19 -34.00 15.71 -13.25
C LEU A 19 -35.26 16.50 -12.81
N ASN A 20 -36.24 16.63 -13.68
CA ASN A 20 -37.49 17.32 -13.32
C ASN A 20 -38.42 16.47 -12.45
N SER A 21 -38.34 15.14 -12.50
CA SER A 21 -39.16 14.24 -11.68
C SER A 21 -38.71 14.19 -10.18
N LEU A 22 -37.53 14.70 -9.87
CA LEU A 22 -37.03 14.78 -8.47
C LEU A 22 -37.43 16.07 -7.74
N ARG A 23 -38.08 17.01 -8.41
CA ARG A 23 -38.49 18.32 -7.84
C ARG A 23 -39.90 18.35 -7.18
N GLU A 24 -40.66 17.29 -7.33
CA GLU A 24 -42.06 17.25 -6.82
C GLU A 24 -42.25 16.15 -5.77
N ARG A 25 -41.50 16.19 -4.66
CA ARG A 25 -41.85 15.47 -3.42
C ARG A 25 -42.19 16.49 -2.36
N PRO A 26 -43.39 16.48 -1.74
CA PRO A 26 -43.73 17.38 -0.67
C PRO A 26 -42.93 17.05 0.58
N LEU A 27 -42.29 18.09 1.18
CA LEU A 27 -41.64 18.03 2.47
C LEU A 27 -42.69 17.69 3.55
N LEU A 28 -42.53 16.54 4.18
CA LEU A 28 -43.26 16.19 5.41
C LEU A 28 -42.84 17.16 6.51
N GLY A 29 -43.87 17.70 7.18
CA GLY A 29 -43.81 18.80 8.14
C GLY A 29 -42.82 18.57 9.28
N VAL A 30 -42.01 19.57 9.53
CA VAL A 30 -41.30 19.79 10.78
C VAL A 30 -42.20 20.66 11.67
N THR A 31 -42.72 20.07 12.72
CA THR A 31 -43.37 20.79 13.82
C THR A 31 -42.33 21.03 14.92
N ASP A 32 -42.34 22.30 15.40
CA ASP A 32 -41.83 22.78 16.67
C ASP A 32 -40.28 22.89 16.85
N ALA A 33 -39.74 23.98 16.31
CA ALA A 33 -38.54 24.60 16.86
C ALA A 33 -38.92 25.65 17.93
N PRO A 34 -38.25 25.68 19.10
CA PRO A 34 -38.50 26.71 20.10
C PRO A 34 -37.95 28.07 19.63
N PRO A 35 -38.55 29.20 20.08
CA PRO A 35 -38.25 30.53 19.59
C PRO A 35 -36.86 31.01 20.03
N CYS A 36 -36.10 31.62 19.09
CA CYS A 36 -34.87 32.33 19.34
C CYS A 36 -35.06 33.48 20.35
N LYS A 37 -34.35 33.43 21.47
CA LYS A 37 -34.24 34.55 22.43
C LYS A 37 -33.18 35.57 21.98
N ARG A 38 -33.50 36.84 22.27
CA ARG A 38 -32.64 38.02 21.94
C ARG A 38 -31.37 38.05 22.82
N PRO A 39 -30.28 38.67 22.39
CA PRO A 39 -29.05 38.79 23.20
C PRO A 39 -29.26 39.81 24.34
N GLY A 40 -29.00 39.41 25.58
CA GLY A 40 -28.91 40.33 26.70
C GLY A 40 -29.45 39.89 28.07
N GLU A 41 -29.96 38.68 28.25
CA GLU A 41 -30.44 38.26 29.58
C GLU A 41 -29.46 37.28 30.26
N PRO A 42 -29.18 37.49 31.58
CA PRO A 42 -28.24 36.63 32.31
C PRO A 42 -28.91 35.28 32.68
N TYR A 43 -28.16 34.20 32.48
CA TYR A 43 -28.54 32.85 32.90
C TYR A 43 -28.46 32.71 34.43
N THR A 44 -29.59 32.47 35.09
CA THR A 44 -29.64 32.00 36.48
C THR A 44 -29.78 30.47 36.48
N PHE A 45 -28.77 29.77 36.97
CA PHE A 45 -28.85 28.33 37.25
C PHE A 45 -29.46 28.09 38.62
N PRO A 46 -30.40 27.16 38.76
CA PRO A 46 -30.89 26.73 40.09
C PRO A 46 -29.79 25.91 40.80
N MET A 47 -29.35 26.37 41.96
CA MET A 47 -28.51 25.61 42.86
C MET A 47 -29.29 24.43 43.46
N PHE A 48 -28.93 23.19 43.00
CA PHE A 48 -29.34 22.00 43.72
C PHE A 48 -28.37 21.76 44.89
N ARG A 49 -28.86 22.00 46.08
CA ARG A 49 -28.22 21.72 47.35
C ARG A 49 -28.64 20.33 47.79
N ASN A 50 -27.84 19.30 47.46
CA ASN A 50 -27.81 18.04 48.20
C ASN A 50 -26.43 17.40 48.07
N GLY A 51 -25.70 17.46 49.19
CA GLY A 51 -24.40 16.81 49.33
C GLY A 51 -24.58 15.30 49.49
N GLY A 52 -23.92 14.54 48.65
CA GLY A 52 -23.84 13.09 48.80
C GLY A 52 -23.17 12.29 47.64
N PHE A 53 -22.96 12.91 46.48
CA PHE A 53 -22.52 12.13 45.32
C PHE A 53 -21.06 12.40 44.82
N LEU A 54 -20.24 13.13 45.57
CA LEU A 54 -18.96 13.63 45.06
C LEU A 54 -17.72 12.77 45.40
N ARG A 55 -17.90 11.52 45.84
CA ARG A 55 -16.73 10.65 46.15
C ARG A 55 -16.47 9.46 45.24
N LEU A 56 -17.31 9.20 44.25
CA LEU A 56 -17.14 8.07 43.32
C LEU A 56 -16.73 8.47 41.87
N PHE A 57 -16.92 9.75 41.50
CA PHE A 57 -16.66 10.23 40.13
C PHE A 57 -15.18 10.17 39.65
N PRO A 58 -14.15 10.44 40.49
CA PRO A 58 -12.77 10.41 39.99
C PRO A 58 -12.25 9.00 39.67
N ARG A 59 -12.83 7.94 40.28
CA ARG A 59 -12.40 6.57 39.99
C ARG A 59 -12.99 6.01 38.71
N PHE A 60 -14.18 6.40 38.31
CA PHE A 60 -14.78 6.00 37.02
C PHE A 60 -14.14 6.73 35.85
N LEU A 61 -13.78 8.02 35.98
CA LEU A 61 -13.07 8.75 34.93
C LEU A 61 -11.65 8.19 34.72
N ALA A 62 -10.94 7.81 35.78
CA ALA A 62 -9.61 7.22 35.66
C ALA A 62 -9.64 5.82 35.03
N LEU A 63 -10.66 5.01 35.34
CA LEU A 63 -10.83 3.69 34.70
C LEU A 63 -11.26 3.83 33.22
N SER A 64 -12.10 4.79 32.87
CA SER A 64 -12.49 5.04 31.49
C SER A 64 -11.33 5.59 30.66
N PHE A 65 -10.46 6.43 31.24
CA PHE A 65 -9.25 6.91 30.56
C PHE A 65 -8.19 5.80 30.40
N LEU A 66 -8.07 4.89 31.38
CA LEU A 66 -7.17 3.74 31.28
C LEU A 66 -7.67 2.70 30.27
N PHE A 67 -8.99 2.56 30.11
CA PHE A 67 -9.58 1.63 29.12
C PHE A 67 -9.51 2.18 27.69
N CYS A 68 -9.53 3.50 27.47
CA CYS A 68 -9.31 4.11 26.15
C CYS A 68 -7.86 4.06 25.70
N LEU A 69 -6.88 3.88 26.58
CA LEU A 69 -5.45 3.78 26.25
C LEU A 69 -5.01 2.37 25.80
N THR A 70 -5.89 1.36 25.91
CA THR A 70 -5.54 -0.04 25.59
C THR A 70 -6.14 -0.58 24.30
N LEU A 71 -6.84 0.24 23.48
CA LEU A 71 -7.48 -0.19 22.25
C LEU A 71 -6.86 0.39 20.97
N GLN A 72 -5.63 0.85 21.02
CA GLN A 72 -4.86 1.01 19.79
C GLN A 72 -4.28 -0.36 19.45
N ALA A 73 -5.03 -1.16 18.67
CA ALA A 73 -4.42 -2.25 17.93
C ALA A 73 -3.28 -1.62 17.10
N PRO A 74 -2.03 -2.09 17.23
CA PRO A 74 -0.97 -1.62 16.34
C PRO A 74 -1.44 -1.85 14.91
N ALA A 75 -1.46 -0.81 14.09
CA ALA A 75 -1.65 -0.96 12.67
C ALA A 75 -0.56 -1.95 12.20
N ALA A 76 -0.97 -3.03 11.56
CA ALA A 76 -0.02 -3.96 10.95
C ALA A 76 0.66 -3.19 9.81
N HIS A 77 1.95 -2.89 9.98
CA HIS A 77 2.79 -2.28 8.96
C HIS A 77 3.60 -3.40 8.32
N ALA A 78 3.46 -3.59 7.01
CA ALA A 78 4.24 -4.53 6.23
C ALA A 78 5.75 -4.30 6.45
N TRP A 79 6.54 -5.34 6.68
CA TRP A 79 7.96 -5.32 7.05
C TRP A 79 8.37 -4.30 8.14
N GLY A 80 7.43 -3.63 8.79
CA GLY A 80 7.68 -2.52 9.68
C GLY A 80 8.48 -1.38 9.01
N ASN A 81 8.65 -0.27 9.69
CA ASN A 81 9.44 0.84 9.14
C ASN A 81 10.89 0.43 8.82
N GLU A 82 11.50 -0.40 9.68
CA GLU A 82 12.90 -0.82 9.57
C GLU A 82 13.13 -1.69 8.33
N GLY A 83 12.23 -2.65 8.05
CA GLY A 83 12.37 -3.54 6.90
C GLY A 83 12.24 -2.80 5.57
N HIS A 84 11.22 -1.93 5.45
CA HIS A 84 11.06 -1.07 4.26
C HIS A 84 12.25 -0.15 4.05
N SER A 85 12.74 0.49 5.11
CA SER A 85 13.90 1.37 5.06
C SER A 85 15.15 0.63 4.61
N MET A 86 15.43 -0.56 5.17
CA MET A 86 16.58 -1.37 4.77
C MET A 86 16.51 -1.83 3.32
N ILE A 87 15.36 -2.32 2.86
CA ILE A 87 15.15 -2.74 1.46
C ILE A 87 15.42 -1.58 0.51
N ASN A 88 14.81 -0.43 0.75
CA ASN A 88 14.92 0.75 -0.08
C ASN A 88 16.37 1.25 -0.17
N ARG A 89 17.02 1.41 0.98
CA ARG A 89 18.42 1.83 1.03
C ARG A 89 19.35 0.87 0.30
N LEU A 90 19.20 -0.44 0.53
CA LEU A 90 20.06 -1.45 -0.08
C LEU A 90 19.86 -1.55 -1.60
N ALA A 91 18.62 -1.43 -2.07
CA ALA A 91 18.31 -1.38 -3.50
C ALA A 91 19.01 -0.20 -4.18
N ALA A 92 18.88 1.02 -3.61
CA ALA A 92 19.53 2.21 -4.14
C ALA A 92 21.06 2.14 -4.06
N LYS A 93 21.62 1.65 -2.93
CA LYS A 93 23.06 1.49 -2.70
C LYS A 93 23.73 0.56 -3.72
N THR A 94 23.03 -0.48 -4.14
CA THR A 94 23.55 -1.54 -5.01
C THR A 94 23.20 -1.37 -6.49
N LEU A 95 22.66 -0.21 -6.88
CA LEU A 95 22.42 0.14 -8.29
C LEU A 95 23.71 0.07 -9.11
N PRO A 96 23.65 -0.41 -10.37
CA PRO A 96 24.80 -0.42 -11.28
C PRO A 96 25.39 0.97 -11.52
N ALA A 97 26.65 1.02 -11.95
CA ALA A 97 27.40 2.27 -12.10
C ALA A 97 26.94 3.14 -13.29
N ASP A 98 26.21 2.58 -14.22
CA ASP A 98 25.68 3.22 -15.43
C ASP A 98 24.34 3.96 -15.22
N VAL A 99 23.75 3.86 -14.01
CA VAL A 99 22.65 4.77 -13.64
C VAL A 99 23.18 6.17 -13.31
N PRO A 100 22.35 7.23 -13.38
CA PRO A 100 22.77 8.59 -12.99
C PRO A 100 23.37 8.64 -11.58
N GLY A 101 24.47 9.38 -11.44
CA GLY A 101 25.24 9.44 -10.20
C GLY A 101 24.44 9.96 -8.99
N PHE A 102 23.45 10.83 -9.22
CA PHE A 102 22.62 11.36 -8.14
C PHE A 102 21.87 10.24 -7.40
N LEU A 103 21.37 9.20 -8.10
CA LEU A 103 20.65 8.06 -7.51
C LEU A 103 21.47 7.26 -6.48
N ARG A 104 22.80 7.34 -6.56
CA ARG A 104 23.74 6.63 -5.69
C ARG A 104 24.41 7.54 -4.68
N SER A 105 24.04 8.82 -4.62
CA SER A 105 24.54 9.76 -3.62
C SER A 105 24.04 9.40 -2.23
N GLU A 106 24.80 9.73 -1.19
CA GLU A 106 24.38 9.46 0.19
C GLU A 106 23.10 10.24 0.56
N ALA A 107 22.83 11.38 -0.07
CA ALA A 107 21.60 12.13 0.09
C ALA A 107 20.40 11.33 -0.49
N ALA A 108 20.54 10.82 -1.71
CA ALA A 108 19.51 9.99 -2.35
C ALA A 108 19.25 8.69 -1.57
N LEU A 109 20.31 8.04 -1.07
CA LEU A 109 20.15 6.83 -0.25
C LEU A 109 19.30 7.10 0.99
N LYS A 110 19.54 8.21 1.68
CA LYS A 110 18.75 8.61 2.87
C LYS A 110 17.31 8.94 2.53
N GLU A 111 17.09 9.58 1.40
CA GLU A 111 15.74 9.95 0.96
C GLU A 111 14.93 8.72 0.55
N VAL A 112 15.47 7.85 -0.28
CA VAL A 112 14.82 6.60 -0.69
C VAL A 112 14.58 5.69 0.52
N GLU A 113 15.52 5.61 1.48
CA GLU A 113 15.36 4.93 2.76
C GLU A 113 14.15 5.47 3.55
N TYR A 114 14.06 6.81 3.72
CA TYR A 114 12.96 7.48 4.41
C TYR A 114 11.60 7.24 3.75
N LEU A 115 11.56 7.20 2.42
CA LEU A 115 10.36 7.01 1.62
C LEU A 115 9.88 5.54 1.59
N GLY A 116 10.69 4.57 2.04
CA GLY A 116 10.29 3.17 2.10
C GLY A 116 8.96 2.93 2.81
N PRO A 117 8.76 3.39 4.05
CA PRO A 117 7.50 3.26 4.76
C PRO A 117 6.44 4.33 4.42
N GLU A 118 6.62 5.16 3.37
CA GLU A 118 5.71 6.28 3.08
C GLU A 118 4.26 5.86 2.82
N PRO A 119 3.94 4.83 2.01
CA PRO A 119 2.57 4.38 1.81
C PRO A 119 1.85 3.93 3.08
N ASP A 120 2.56 3.38 4.05
CA ASP A 120 1.99 3.05 5.36
C ASP A 120 1.58 4.29 6.15
N ARG A 121 2.31 5.40 6.01
CA ARG A 121 1.94 6.69 6.63
C ARG A 121 0.64 7.25 6.06
N TRP A 122 0.30 6.90 4.82
CA TRP A 122 -0.95 7.31 4.17
C TRP A 122 -2.17 6.54 4.70
N ARG A 123 -1.97 5.46 5.45
CA ARG A 123 -3.03 4.66 6.08
C ARG A 123 -3.48 5.22 7.44
N SER A 124 -3.33 6.52 7.62
CA SER A 124 -3.79 7.23 8.82
C SER A 124 -5.33 7.28 8.85
N PRO A 125 -5.97 6.96 9.99
CA PRO A 125 -7.43 7.11 10.13
C PRO A 125 -7.94 8.54 9.95
N SER A 126 -7.03 9.54 9.94
CA SER A 126 -7.37 10.94 9.67
C SER A 126 -7.66 11.21 8.20
N GLU A 127 -7.19 10.34 7.30
CA GLU A 127 -7.33 10.44 5.85
C GLU A 127 -8.11 9.23 5.28
N PRO A 128 -9.42 9.09 5.58
CA PRO A 128 -10.19 7.86 5.32
C PRO A 128 -10.30 7.51 3.82
N GLU A 129 -10.39 8.50 2.93
CA GLU A 129 -10.43 8.29 1.49
C GLU A 129 -9.10 7.75 0.96
N LEU A 130 -7.99 8.27 1.50
CA LEU A 130 -6.66 7.81 1.14
C LEU A 130 -6.42 6.38 1.65
N VAL A 131 -6.84 6.09 2.89
CA VAL A 131 -6.82 4.72 3.44
C VAL A 131 -7.60 3.76 2.55
N ALA A 132 -8.82 4.13 2.15
CA ALA A 132 -9.65 3.28 1.30
C ALA A 132 -9.02 2.99 -0.07
N ALA A 133 -8.32 3.98 -0.65
CA ALA A 133 -7.63 3.84 -1.93
C ALA A 133 -6.34 3.01 -1.82
N GLN A 134 -5.56 3.21 -0.76
CA GLN A 134 -4.20 2.66 -0.65
C GLN A 134 -4.14 1.29 0.04
N ALA A 135 -5.06 0.97 0.97
CA ALA A 135 -5.02 -0.29 1.70
C ALA A 135 -4.97 -1.54 0.76
N PRO A 136 -5.75 -1.64 -0.32
CA PRO A 136 -5.68 -2.79 -1.22
C PRO A 136 -4.41 -2.84 -2.09
N GLU A 137 -3.62 -1.78 -2.15
CA GLU A 137 -2.40 -1.71 -2.95
C GLU A 137 -1.20 -2.40 -2.27
N HIS A 138 -1.31 -2.75 -0.98
CA HIS A 138 -0.27 -3.41 -0.21
C HIS A 138 -0.19 -4.93 -0.39
N PHE A 139 -1.21 -5.55 -0.97
CA PHE A 139 -1.31 -7.01 -1.04
C PHE A 139 -2.06 -7.49 -2.28
N ILE A 140 -1.97 -8.79 -2.51
CA ILE A 140 -2.87 -9.53 -3.38
C ILE A 140 -3.10 -10.93 -2.81
N ASP A 141 -4.35 -11.30 -2.56
CA ASP A 141 -4.72 -12.65 -2.20
C ASP A 141 -4.80 -13.48 -3.48
N LEU A 142 -3.74 -14.23 -3.77
CA LEU A 142 -3.62 -14.96 -5.03
C LEU A 142 -4.69 -16.05 -5.19
N GLU A 143 -5.18 -16.63 -4.11
CA GLU A 143 -6.19 -17.68 -4.18
C GLU A 143 -7.51 -17.19 -4.81
N PRO A 144 -8.19 -16.12 -4.33
CA PRO A 144 -9.36 -15.57 -5.00
C PRO A 144 -9.02 -14.90 -6.32
N ALA A 145 -7.85 -14.28 -6.47
CA ALA A 145 -7.46 -13.65 -7.73
C ALA A 145 -7.31 -14.69 -8.85
N ASP A 146 -6.67 -15.84 -8.58
CA ASP A 146 -6.48 -16.94 -9.53
C ASP A 146 -7.79 -17.64 -9.88
N ALA A 147 -8.74 -17.71 -8.96
CA ALA A 147 -10.09 -18.22 -9.23
C ALA A 147 -10.83 -17.44 -10.33
N LEU A 148 -10.45 -16.19 -10.57
CA LEU A 148 -10.97 -15.35 -11.64
C LEU A 148 -10.26 -15.56 -13.01
N GLY A 149 -9.26 -16.44 -13.05
CA GLY A 149 -8.45 -16.72 -14.23
C GLY A 149 -7.24 -15.77 -14.34
N PRO A 150 -6.55 -15.73 -15.50
CA PRO A 150 -5.34 -14.94 -15.68
C PRO A 150 -5.52 -13.47 -15.29
N LEU A 151 -4.54 -12.90 -14.60
CA LEU A 151 -4.53 -11.50 -14.21
C LEU A 151 -4.35 -10.62 -15.47
N PRO A 152 -5.29 -9.70 -15.78
CA PRO A 152 -5.14 -8.79 -16.90
C PRO A 152 -4.13 -7.70 -16.57
N HIS A 153 -3.43 -7.18 -17.58
CA HIS A 153 -2.46 -6.10 -17.39
C HIS A 153 -3.14 -4.78 -16.95
N LYS A 154 -4.39 -4.55 -17.34
CA LYS A 154 -5.13 -3.33 -16.96
C LYS A 154 -5.84 -3.53 -15.62
N ARG A 155 -5.55 -2.65 -14.67
CA ARG A 155 -6.18 -2.61 -13.34
C ARG A 155 -7.71 -2.61 -13.41
N LEU A 156 -8.29 -1.74 -14.24
CA LEU A 156 -9.74 -1.63 -14.39
C LEU A 156 -10.40 -2.91 -14.93
N ASP A 157 -9.71 -3.67 -15.78
CA ASP A 157 -10.20 -4.95 -16.28
C ASP A 157 -10.23 -6.00 -15.16
N PHE A 158 -9.25 -5.97 -14.27
CA PHE A 158 -9.24 -6.83 -13.07
C PHE A 158 -10.35 -6.46 -12.09
N GLU A 159 -10.46 -5.17 -11.75
CA GLU A 159 -11.52 -4.69 -10.85
C GLU A 159 -12.91 -5.05 -11.38
N ALA A 160 -13.13 -4.90 -12.70
CA ALA A 160 -14.38 -5.31 -13.33
C ALA A 160 -14.65 -6.82 -13.20
N LYS A 161 -13.61 -7.67 -13.33
CA LYS A 161 -13.74 -9.14 -13.10
C LYS A 161 -14.10 -9.45 -11.64
N VAL A 162 -13.45 -8.78 -10.68
CA VAL A 162 -13.72 -8.96 -9.25
C VAL A 162 -15.17 -8.59 -8.92
N PHE A 163 -15.64 -7.43 -9.39
CA PHE A 163 -17.05 -7.03 -9.19
C PHE A 163 -18.04 -7.98 -9.86
N ALA A 164 -17.73 -8.46 -11.07
CA ALA A 164 -18.59 -9.41 -11.78
C ALA A 164 -18.70 -10.76 -11.04
N ALA A 165 -17.70 -11.15 -10.27
CA ALA A 165 -17.71 -12.33 -9.42
C ALA A 165 -18.43 -12.11 -8.06
N GLY A 166 -18.91 -10.89 -7.78
CA GLY A 166 -19.55 -10.54 -6.51
C GLY A 166 -18.56 -10.26 -5.37
N GLU A 167 -17.28 -10.15 -5.70
CA GLU A 167 -16.21 -9.83 -4.76
C GLU A 167 -15.87 -8.34 -4.77
N ARG A 168 -14.98 -7.94 -3.88
CA ARG A 168 -14.55 -6.55 -3.71
C ARG A 168 -13.05 -6.44 -3.93
N PRO A 169 -12.58 -5.55 -4.84
CA PRO A 169 -11.14 -5.36 -5.06
C PRO A 169 -10.37 -5.05 -3.78
N GLU A 170 -10.98 -4.33 -2.83
CA GLU A 170 -10.39 -3.99 -1.53
C GLU A 170 -10.11 -5.22 -0.65
N LYS A 171 -10.69 -6.38 -0.98
CA LYS A 171 -10.47 -7.64 -0.25
C LYS A 171 -9.59 -8.62 -1.00
N VAL A 172 -9.52 -8.49 -2.32
CA VAL A 172 -8.65 -9.34 -3.16
C VAL A 172 -7.24 -8.76 -3.27
N GLY A 173 -7.13 -7.43 -3.19
CA GLY A 173 -5.88 -6.72 -3.32
C GLY A 173 -5.56 -6.28 -4.74
N LEU A 174 -4.69 -5.26 -4.86
CA LEU A 174 -4.37 -4.57 -6.12
C LEU A 174 -2.86 -4.33 -6.30
N GLN A 175 -2.01 -4.95 -5.49
CA GLN A 175 -0.57 -4.70 -5.46
C GLN A 175 0.15 -4.84 -6.81
N PRO A 176 -0.14 -5.83 -7.70
CA PRO A 176 0.57 -5.94 -8.98
C PRO A 176 0.44 -4.67 -9.83
N TRP A 177 -0.75 -4.11 -9.90
CA TRP A 177 -1.02 -2.88 -10.67
C TRP A 177 -0.43 -1.66 -10.01
N ALA A 178 -0.54 -1.54 -8.67
CA ALA A 178 0.04 -0.44 -7.92
C ALA A 178 1.56 -0.35 -8.14
N ALA A 179 2.27 -1.46 -7.97
CA ALA A 179 3.71 -1.51 -8.17
C ALA A 179 4.12 -1.18 -9.62
N THR A 180 3.45 -1.74 -10.62
CA THR A 180 3.79 -1.50 -12.02
C THR A 180 3.41 -0.10 -12.50
N GLU A 181 2.30 0.47 -12.02
CA GLU A 181 1.94 1.86 -12.28
C GLU A 181 2.97 2.86 -11.71
N VAL A 182 3.48 2.61 -10.49
CA VAL A 182 4.56 3.45 -9.91
C VAL A 182 5.86 3.26 -10.68
N TRP A 183 6.19 2.03 -11.11
CA TRP A 183 7.34 1.77 -11.95
C TRP A 183 7.26 2.53 -13.29
N GLU A 184 6.10 2.59 -13.92
CA GLU A 184 5.90 3.37 -15.15
C GLU A 184 6.07 4.88 -14.93
N ARG A 185 5.62 5.41 -13.78
CA ARG A 185 5.88 6.82 -13.39
C ARG A 185 7.38 7.06 -13.24
N LEU A 186 8.10 6.15 -12.58
CA LEU A 186 9.54 6.21 -12.44
C LEU A 186 10.25 6.21 -13.81
N LYS A 187 9.88 5.30 -14.70
CA LYS A 187 10.40 5.22 -16.07
C LYS A 187 10.13 6.51 -16.86
N ALA A 188 8.92 7.07 -16.74
CA ALA A 188 8.57 8.33 -17.39
C ALA A 188 9.40 9.51 -16.86
N ALA A 189 9.59 9.61 -15.54
CA ALA A 189 10.43 10.64 -14.94
C ALA A 189 11.91 10.49 -15.37
N MET A 190 12.43 9.26 -15.45
CA MET A 190 13.79 9.01 -15.95
C MET A 190 13.94 9.39 -17.43
N ARG A 191 12.91 9.22 -18.24
CA ARG A 191 12.91 9.71 -19.63
C ARG A 191 12.95 11.22 -19.69
N GLN A 192 12.20 11.90 -18.84
CA GLN A 192 12.25 13.36 -18.73
C GLN A 192 13.62 13.84 -18.27
N TYR A 193 14.22 13.18 -17.29
CA TYR A 193 15.59 13.46 -16.86
C TYR A 193 16.59 13.40 -18.02
N ARG A 194 16.52 12.36 -18.86
CA ARG A 194 17.39 12.22 -20.04
C ARG A 194 17.21 13.40 -21.01
N ALA A 195 15.99 13.83 -21.26
CA ALA A 195 15.70 14.96 -22.14
C ALA A 195 16.25 16.27 -21.58
N MET A 196 16.00 16.55 -20.30
CA MET A 196 16.48 17.76 -19.62
C MET A 196 18.02 17.79 -19.56
N ALA A 197 18.65 16.68 -19.20
CA ALA A 197 20.12 16.58 -19.15
C ALA A 197 20.75 16.78 -20.52
N ALA A 198 20.17 16.23 -21.59
CA ALA A 198 20.65 16.43 -22.97
C ALA A 198 20.54 17.89 -23.42
N ASN A 199 19.54 18.60 -22.94
CA ASN A 199 19.33 20.04 -23.22
C ASN A 199 20.09 20.97 -22.27
N HIS A 200 20.86 20.45 -21.31
CA HIS A 200 21.55 21.22 -20.26
C HIS A 200 20.59 22.05 -19.37
N GLU A 201 19.37 21.54 -19.15
CA GLU A 201 18.40 22.13 -18.27
C GLU A 201 18.65 21.75 -16.80
N ASP A 202 18.02 22.47 -15.85
CA ASP A 202 18.09 22.12 -14.42
C ASP A 202 17.30 20.82 -14.14
N THR A 203 18.00 19.75 -13.84
CA THR A 203 17.43 18.41 -13.62
C THR A 203 16.91 18.18 -12.19
N ARG A 204 17.22 19.06 -11.23
CA ARG A 204 16.84 18.86 -9.81
C ARG A 204 15.36 18.56 -9.58
N PRO A 205 14.38 19.26 -10.21
CA PRO A 205 12.97 18.93 -9.96
C PRO A 205 12.56 17.52 -10.41
N VAL A 206 13.17 17.00 -11.49
CA VAL A 206 12.89 15.64 -11.96
C VAL A 206 13.68 14.59 -11.18
N GLU A 207 14.86 14.93 -10.65
CA GLU A 207 15.62 14.08 -9.73
C GLU A 207 14.82 13.82 -8.45
N ASP A 208 14.23 14.86 -7.85
CA ASP A 208 13.35 14.73 -6.67
C ASP A 208 12.15 13.82 -6.97
N ALA A 209 11.51 13.97 -8.13
CA ALA A 209 10.42 13.09 -8.55
C ALA A 209 10.86 11.63 -8.73
N ILE A 210 12.04 11.39 -9.29
CA ILE A 210 12.62 10.04 -9.46
C ILE A 210 12.86 9.39 -8.10
N LEU A 211 13.44 10.12 -7.13
CA LEU A 211 13.68 9.60 -5.79
C LEU A 211 12.37 9.27 -5.08
N PHE A 212 11.35 10.14 -5.21
CA PHE A 212 10.03 9.88 -4.66
C PHE A 212 9.38 8.61 -5.24
N TYR A 213 9.37 8.46 -6.57
CA TYR A 213 8.82 7.25 -7.19
C TYR A 213 9.63 6.00 -6.87
N ALA A 214 10.96 6.08 -6.78
CA ALA A 214 11.80 4.96 -6.40
C ALA A 214 11.51 4.51 -4.94
N GLY A 215 11.37 5.45 -4.02
CA GLY A 215 11.01 5.19 -2.64
C GLY A 215 9.62 4.58 -2.49
N TRP A 216 8.63 5.15 -3.18
CA TRP A 216 7.26 4.65 -3.21
C TRP A 216 7.16 3.24 -3.81
N LEU A 217 7.78 3.01 -4.97
CA LEU A 217 7.86 1.67 -5.59
C LEU A 217 8.43 0.65 -4.61
N GLY A 218 9.47 1.06 -3.86
CA GLY A 218 10.16 0.20 -2.91
C GLY A 218 9.26 -0.34 -1.81
N HIS A 219 8.25 0.41 -1.40
CA HIS A 219 7.25 -0.06 -0.45
C HIS A 219 6.50 -1.29 -0.99
N TYR A 220 5.88 -1.17 -2.15
CA TYR A 220 5.10 -2.27 -2.74
C TYR A 220 5.96 -3.48 -3.08
N VAL A 221 7.21 -3.26 -3.54
CA VAL A 221 8.14 -4.34 -3.83
C VAL A 221 8.60 -5.05 -2.55
N ALA A 222 8.76 -4.32 -1.46
CA ALA A 222 9.05 -4.89 -0.16
C ALA A 222 7.88 -5.75 0.35
N ASP A 223 6.65 -5.23 0.29
CA ASP A 223 5.43 -5.99 0.60
C ASP A 223 5.34 -7.27 -0.24
N GLY A 224 5.65 -7.16 -1.55
CA GLY A 224 5.68 -8.29 -2.46
C GLY A 224 6.74 -9.35 -2.13
N SER A 225 7.74 -9.07 -1.27
CA SER A 225 8.70 -10.06 -0.77
C SER A 225 8.20 -10.84 0.44
N GLN A 226 7.16 -10.33 1.09
CA GLN A 226 6.60 -10.87 2.31
C GLN A 226 5.45 -11.86 1.97
N PRO A 227 5.60 -13.14 2.31
CA PRO A 227 4.64 -14.16 1.88
C PRO A 227 3.20 -13.89 2.32
N LEU A 228 3.00 -13.30 3.49
CA LEU A 228 1.65 -13.03 4.01
C LEU A 228 0.92 -11.89 3.29
N HIS A 229 1.60 -11.14 2.40
CA HIS A 229 0.96 -10.17 1.50
C HIS A 229 0.47 -10.77 0.18
N THR A 230 0.55 -12.10 0.02
CA THR A 230 0.20 -12.79 -1.23
C THR A 230 -0.90 -13.84 -1.06
N THR A 231 -1.63 -13.83 0.08
CA THR A 231 -2.52 -14.94 0.45
C THR A 231 -3.61 -14.52 1.42
N ILE A 232 -4.77 -15.22 1.34
CA ILE A 232 -5.83 -15.14 2.37
C ILE A 232 -5.35 -15.60 3.76
N GLN A 233 -4.23 -16.30 3.84
CA GLN A 233 -3.61 -16.77 5.08
C GLN A 233 -2.79 -15.67 5.76
N TYR A 234 -3.06 -14.39 5.49
CA TYR A 234 -2.21 -13.28 5.86
C TYR A 234 -2.03 -13.08 7.37
N ASN A 235 -3.00 -13.42 8.21
CA ASN A 235 -2.91 -13.17 9.67
C ASN A 235 -3.72 -14.19 10.49
N GLY A 236 -3.30 -15.44 10.43
CA GLY A 236 -3.96 -16.59 11.00
C GLY A 236 -4.50 -17.52 9.92
N TRP A 237 -4.31 -18.85 10.13
CA TRP A 237 -4.70 -19.84 9.14
C TRP A 237 -6.22 -19.93 8.99
N VAL A 238 -6.70 -19.89 7.76
CA VAL A 238 -8.12 -19.93 7.39
C VAL A 238 -8.45 -21.25 6.70
N GLY A 239 -9.59 -21.86 7.04
CA GLY A 239 -10.04 -23.13 6.45
C GLY A 239 -9.45 -24.37 7.12
N PRO A 240 -9.40 -25.53 6.44
CA PRO A 240 -8.86 -26.79 6.99
C PRO A 240 -7.41 -26.61 7.44
N ASN A 241 -7.10 -27.03 8.66
CA ASN A 241 -5.80 -26.84 9.30
C ASN A 241 -5.24 -28.16 9.85
N PRO A 242 -4.88 -29.11 8.99
CA PRO A 242 -4.36 -30.41 9.44
C PRO A 242 -3.00 -30.29 10.12
N ASN A 243 -2.24 -29.25 9.81
CA ASN A 243 -0.91 -29.00 10.38
C ASN A 243 -0.97 -28.26 11.72
N GLY A 244 -2.16 -27.81 12.18
CA GLY A 244 -2.34 -27.10 13.45
C GLY A 244 -1.56 -25.78 13.52
N TYR A 245 -1.57 -25.01 12.43
CA TYR A 245 -1.01 -23.66 12.37
C TYR A 245 -1.83 -22.68 13.21
N THR A 246 -1.23 -21.57 13.63
CA THR A 246 -1.94 -20.57 14.41
C THR A 246 -3.12 -19.98 13.63
N THR A 247 -4.26 -19.84 14.32
CA THR A 247 -5.42 -19.07 13.84
C THR A 247 -5.51 -17.69 14.51
N GLY A 248 -4.53 -17.37 15.37
CA GLY A 248 -4.45 -16.08 16.06
C GLY A 248 -3.94 -14.97 15.14
N HIS A 249 -4.48 -13.76 15.32
CA HIS A 249 -4.20 -12.61 14.47
C HIS A 249 -2.96 -11.82 14.91
N GLN A 250 -1.83 -12.52 15.13
CA GLN A 250 -0.57 -11.91 15.59
C GLN A 250 0.62 -12.23 14.68
N ILE A 251 0.54 -13.30 13.86
CA ILE A 251 1.67 -13.81 13.09
C ILE A 251 2.23 -12.75 12.13
N HIS A 252 1.36 -12.00 11.48
CA HIS A 252 1.73 -10.95 10.55
C HIS A 252 2.59 -9.89 11.23
N TRP A 253 2.04 -9.26 12.29
CA TRP A 253 2.76 -8.24 13.06
C TRP A 253 4.04 -8.76 13.71
N GLN A 254 4.02 -9.97 14.27
CA GLN A 254 5.21 -10.56 14.93
C GLN A 254 6.35 -10.76 13.95
N PHE A 255 6.04 -11.26 12.75
CA PHE A 255 7.03 -11.54 11.72
C PHE A 255 7.66 -10.26 11.15
N GLU A 256 6.87 -9.26 10.85
CA GLU A 256 7.31 -8.06 10.14
C GLU A 256 7.94 -7.00 11.02
N GLY A 257 7.34 -6.73 12.17
CA GLY A 257 7.71 -5.62 13.03
C GLY A 257 8.77 -6.02 14.06
N PRO A 258 8.38 -6.51 15.25
CA PRO A 258 9.32 -6.73 16.35
C PRO A 258 10.46 -7.68 16.01
N PHE A 259 10.17 -8.72 15.21
CA PHE A 259 11.17 -9.72 14.86
C PHE A 259 12.23 -9.13 13.92
N VAL A 260 11.84 -8.41 12.88
CA VAL A 260 12.77 -7.77 11.93
C VAL A 260 13.59 -6.71 12.65
N GLY A 261 12.94 -5.77 13.36
CA GLY A 261 13.63 -4.67 14.03
C GLY A 261 14.66 -5.14 15.08
N ALA A 262 14.39 -6.27 15.74
CA ALA A 262 15.30 -6.78 16.79
C ALA A 262 16.41 -7.70 16.27
N ASN A 263 16.23 -8.37 15.12
CA ASN A 263 17.06 -9.53 14.77
C ASN A 263 17.69 -9.48 13.37
N ILE A 264 17.29 -8.55 12.50
CA ILE A 264 17.76 -8.53 11.10
C ILE A 264 18.53 -7.24 10.83
N HIS A 265 19.68 -7.37 10.16
CA HIS A 265 20.58 -6.24 9.93
C HIS A 265 20.95 -6.09 8.46
N ALA A 266 21.08 -4.85 8.00
CA ALA A 266 21.32 -4.52 6.59
C ALA A 266 22.55 -5.24 5.97
N PRO A 267 23.70 -5.44 6.63
CA PRO A 267 24.81 -6.17 6.05
C PRO A 267 24.49 -7.64 5.73
N GLU A 268 23.65 -8.28 6.53
CA GLU A 268 23.24 -9.67 6.31
C GLU A 268 22.31 -9.78 5.09
N ILE A 269 21.41 -8.80 4.91
CA ILE A 269 20.52 -8.68 3.76
C ILE A 269 21.37 -8.46 2.51
N GLU A 270 22.29 -7.48 2.53
CA GLU A 270 23.17 -7.16 1.40
C GLU A 270 23.97 -8.37 0.92
N ALA A 271 24.49 -9.16 1.84
CA ALA A 271 25.24 -10.39 1.55
C ALA A 271 24.39 -11.49 0.86
N LYS A 272 23.05 -11.39 0.92
CA LYS A 272 22.12 -12.32 0.28
C LYS A 272 21.48 -11.80 -1.00
N MET A 273 21.71 -10.53 -1.35
CA MET A 273 21.20 -9.96 -2.60
C MET A 273 21.82 -10.65 -3.80
N THR A 274 21.03 -10.80 -4.85
CA THR A 274 21.51 -11.34 -6.14
C THR A 274 22.35 -10.29 -6.89
N PRO A 275 23.19 -10.67 -7.84
CA PRO A 275 23.81 -9.71 -8.75
C PRO A 275 22.77 -8.87 -9.49
N ALA A 276 23.07 -7.58 -9.70
CA ALA A 276 22.18 -6.67 -10.42
C ALA A 276 21.96 -7.11 -11.85
N LYS A 277 20.71 -7.03 -12.31
CA LYS A 277 20.33 -7.38 -13.68
C LYS A 277 19.15 -6.54 -14.15
N ALA A 278 19.02 -6.33 -15.46
CA ALA A 278 17.77 -5.88 -16.05
C ALA A 278 16.70 -6.98 -15.97
N ILE A 279 15.46 -6.59 -15.86
CA ILE A 279 14.30 -7.49 -15.95
C ILE A 279 13.94 -7.59 -17.43
N ASP A 280 13.97 -8.81 -17.96
CA ASP A 280 13.62 -9.09 -19.34
C ASP A 280 12.09 -9.25 -19.50
N GLY A 281 11.56 -8.78 -20.64
CA GLY A 281 10.14 -8.95 -20.99
C GLY A 281 9.22 -7.91 -20.36
N ASP A 282 7.96 -8.30 -20.16
CA ASP A 282 6.94 -7.42 -19.60
C ASP A 282 7.10 -7.27 -18.09
N MET A 283 7.03 -6.04 -17.59
CA MET A 283 7.26 -5.75 -16.16
C MET A 283 6.11 -6.28 -15.29
N PHE A 284 4.87 -6.18 -15.75
CA PHE A 284 3.72 -6.69 -15.00
C PHE A 284 3.81 -8.21 -14.83
N ASP A 285 4.08 -8.94 -15.91
CA ASP A 285 4.23 -10.40 -15.87
C ASP A 285 5.39 -10.82 -14.98
N SER A 286 6.52 -10.11 -15.05
CA SER A 286 7.70 -10.35 -14.22
C SER A 286 7.42 -10.09 -12.73
N TYR A 287 6.67 -9.04 -12.43
CA TYR A 287 6.29 -8.71 -11.06
C TYR A 287 5.26 -9.72 -10.50
N VAL A 288 4.28 -10.14 -11.29
CA VAL A 288 3.35 -11.21 -10.91
C VAL A 288 4.09 -12.52 -10.65
N ALA A 289 5.08 -12.87 -11.48
CA ALA A 289 5.92 -14.05 -11.25
C ALA A 289 6.69 -13.96 -9.92
N TYR A 290 7.20 -12.77 -9.58
CA TYR A 290 7.85 -12.52 -8.28
C TYR A 290 6.89 -12.73 -7.10
N LEU A 291 5.66 -12.22 -7.16
CA LEU A 291 4.64 -12.44 -6.13
C LEU A 291 4.29 -13.91 -5.98
N ARG A 292 4.12 -14.64 -7.10
CA ARG A 292 3.85 -16.08 -7.09
C ARG A 292 5.00 -16.88 -6.46
N GLN A 293 6.25 -16.49 -6.74
CA GLN A 293 7.40 -17.09 -6.09
C GLN A 293 7.38 -16.83 -4.59
N THR A 294 7.02 -15.63 -4.15
CA THR A 294 6.89 -15.27 -2.75
C THR A 294 5.78 -16.09 -2.06
N ALA A 295 4.64 -16.27 -2.71
CA ALA A 295 3.51 -17.05 -2.19
C ALA A 295 3.88 -18.53 -1.87
N THR A 296 4.85 -19.10 -2.57
CA THR A 296 5.33 -20.47 -2.26
C THR A 296 5.91 -20.61 -0.86
N HIS A 297 6.18 -19.51 -0.18
CA HIS A 297 6.76 -19.48 1.17
C HIS A 297 5.74 -19.26 2.29
N VAL A 298 4.44 -19.13 1.98
CA VAL A 298 3.39 -18.89 3.00
C VAL A 298 3.42 -19.96 4.09
N GLU A 299 3.42 -21.23 3.69
CA GLU A 299 3.42 -22.34 4.66
C GLU A 299 4.71 -22.36 5.50
N THR A 300 5.85 -21.98 4.92
CA THR A 300 7.12 -21.84 5.64
C THR A 300 7.03 -20.85 6.79
N VAL A 301 6.34 -19.70 6.58
CA VAL A 301 6.12 -18.69 7.65
C VAL A 301 5.36 -19.33 8.82
N TYR A 302 4.29 -20.09 8.54
CA TYR A 302 3.53 -20.77 9.58
C TYR A 302 4.29 -21.88 10.28
N GLN A 303 5.13 -22.63 9.57
CA GLN A 303 6.02 -23.62 10.17
C GLN A 303 7.03 -22.99 11.12
N LEU A 304 7.62 -21.87 10.73
CA LEU A 304 8.56 -21.11 11.55
C LEU A 304 7.87 -20.51 12.77
N GLU A 305 6.68 -19.92 12.61
CA GLU A 305 5.89 -19.42 13.75
C GLU A 305 5.61 -20.53 14.76
N LYS A 306 5.10 -21.66 14.30
CA LYS A 306 4.80 -22.84 15.14
C LYS A 306 6.02 -23.35 15.91
N ALA A 307 7.22 -23.19 15.36
CA ALA A 307 8.49 -23.50 16.01
C ALA A 307 8.99 -22.39 16.96
N GLY A 308 8.19 -21.33 17.19
CA GLY A 308 8.59 -20.17 18.02
C GLY A 308 9.58 -19.23 17.31
N GLY A 309 9.68 -19.34 15.98
CA GLY A 309 10.69 -18.64 15.17
C GLY A 309 10.61 -17.14 15.18
N PHE A 310 9.45 -16.54 15.51
CA PHE A 310 9.27 -15.08 15.54
C PHE A 310 9.13 -14.51 16.96
N SER A 311 9.48 -15.29 17.99
CA SER A 311 9.45 -14.86 19.39
C SER A 311 10.84 -14.50 19.88
N GLY A 312 11.03 -13.29 20.41
CA GLY A 312 12.31 -12.82 20.95
C GLY A 312 13.44 -12.86 19.90
N ALA A 313 14.52 -13.60 20.18
CA ALA A 313 15.64 -13.77 19.24
C ALA A 313 15.32 -14.71 18.07
N GLY A 314 14.19 -15.40 18.09
CA GLY A 314 13.81 -16.40 17.09
C GLY A 314 14.77 -17.59 16.99
N THR A 315 14.69 -18.30 15.86
CA THR A 315 15.61 -19.39 15.52
C THR A 315 16.61 -18.98 14.43
N ALA A 316 17.65 -19.77 14.21
CA ALA A 316 18.58 -19.54 13.11
C ALA A 316 17.87 -19.62 11.75
N GLU A 317 16.90 -20.54 11.62
CA GLU A 317 16.11 -20.74 10.42
C GLU A 317 15.21 -19.54 10.13
N SER A 318 14.52 -18.99 11.16
CA SER A 318 13.66 -17.82 10.98
C SER A 318 14.46 -16.57 10.62
N ARG A 319 15.62 -16.34 11.24
CA ARG A 319 16.51 -15.23 10.86
C ARG A 319 17.00 -15.37 9.42
N LYS A 320 17.49 -16.55 9.06
CA LYS A 320 17.94 -16.84 7.67
C LYS A 320 16.81 -16.59 6.66
N PHE A 321 15.64 -17.17 6.91
CA PHE A 321 14.48 -17.01 6.03
C PHE A 321 14.07 -15.55 5.87
N THR A 322 13.97 -14.82 6.96
CA THR A 322 13.59 -13.39 6.94
C THR A 322 14.61 -12.56 6.19
N THR A 323 15.92 -12.78 6.44
CA THR A 323 17.00 -12.13 5.71
C THR A 323 16.91 -12.38 4.20
N GLU A 324 16.61 -13.62 3.79
CA GLU A 324 16.45 -14.00 2.38
C GLU A 324 15.22 -13.33 1.74
N ARG A 325 14.11 -13.14 2.47
CA ARG A 325 12.93 -12.41 1.95
C ARG A 325 13.22 -10.93 1.77
N LEU A 326 13.85 -10.28 2.75
CA LEU A 326 14.28 -8.88 2.63
C LEU A 326 15.30 -8.69 1.49
N ALA A 327 16.23 -9.61 1.32
CA ALA A 327 17.20 -9.59 0.21
C ALA A 327 16.51 -9.77 -1.16
N ALA A 328 15.48 -10.60 -1.25
CA ALA A 328 14.66 -10.74 -2.45
C ALA A 328 13.94 -9.44 -2.80
N GLY A 329 13.36 -8.75 -1.80
CA GLY A 329 12.75 -7.43 -1.96
C GLY A 329 13.75 -6.38 -2.45
N ALA A 330 14.90 -6.28 -1.79
CA ALA A 330 15.93 -5.31 -2.16
C ALA A 330 16.52 -5.59 -3.56
N SER A 331 16.69 -6.85 -3.93
CA SER A 331 17.16 -7.24 -5.27
C SER A 331 16.14 -6.90 -6.34
N MET A 332 14.85 -7.22 -6.11
CA MET A 332 13.77 -6.93 -7.06
C MET A 332 13.60 -5.42 -7.27
N LEU A 333 13.58 -4.63 -6.19
CA LEU A 333 13.49 -3.17 -6.28
C LEU A 333 14.65 -2.57 -7.07
N ARG A 334 15.89 -2.98 -6.76
CA ARG A 334 17.07 -2.54 -7.51
C ARG A 334 16.93 -2.86 -8.99
N ASP A 335 16.52 -4.08 -9.32
CA ASP A 335 16.42 -4.55 -10.70
C ASP A 335 15.27 -3.83 -11.45
N MET A 336 14.17 -3.49 -10.77
CA MET A 336 13.09 -2.66 -11.32
C MET A 336 13.55 -1.21 -11.57
N ILE A 337 14.26 -0.58 -10.62
CA ILE A 337 14.80 0.78 -10.80
C ILE A 337 15.80 0.78 -11.98
N TYR A 338 16.65 -0.21 -12.04
CA TYR A 338 17.63 -0.34 -13.14
C TYR A 338 16.94 -0.55 -14.49
N SER A 339 15.93 -1.41 -14.57
CA SER A 339 15.13 -1.61 -15.79
C SER A 339 14.40 -0.34 -16.20
N ALA A 340 13.85 0.43 -15.27
CA ALA A 340 13.23 1.73 -15.56
C ALA A 340 14.24 2.70 -16.20
N TRP A 341 15.48 2.71 -15.69
CA TRP A 341 16.54 3.52 -16.28
C TRP A 341 16.90 3.08 -17.71
N LEU A 342 17.06 1.78 -17.96
CA LEU A 342 17.38 1.27 -19.30
C LEU A 342 16.23 1.55 -20.26
N ASP A 343 15.00 1.21 -19.89
CA ASP A 343 13.79 1.38 -20.72
C ASP A 343 13.45 2.84 -20.98
N SER A 344 13.87 3.75 -20.09
CA SER A 344 13.67 5.19 -20.30
C SER A 344 14.43 5.74 -21.51
N ALA A 345 15.44 5.00 -22.01
CA ALA A 345 16.18 5.35 -23.22
C ALA A 345 15.49 4.90 -24.52
N ILE A 346 14.50 4.00 -24.43
CA ILE A 346 13.80 3.49 -25.61
C ILE A 346 12.93 4.63 -26.19
N PRO A 347 13.09 4.97 -27.48
CA PRO A 347 12.27 5.99 -28.14
C PRO A 347 10.78 5.66 -28.04
N VAL A 348 9.99 6.65 -27.68
CA VAL A 348 8.52 6.53 -27.71
C VAL A 348 8.02 7.11 -29.02
N ASN A 349 7.23 6.31 -29.74
CA ASN A 349 6.45 6.84 -30.85
C ASN A 349 5.32 7.70 -30.28
N ASP A 350 5.50 9.02 -30.28
CA ASP A 350 4.46 9.95 -29.85
C ASP A 350 3.37 10.00 -30.95
N PRO A 351 2.16 9.49 -30.70
CA PRO A 351 1.07 9.53 -31.68
C PRO A 351 0.57 10.96 -31.95
N TYR A 352 1.06 11.94 -31.16
CA TYR A 352 0.73 13.37 -31.29
C TYR A 352 1.89 14.20 -31.83
N ALA A 353 3.07 13.62 -32.02
CA ALA A 353 4.21 14.31 -32.63
C ALA A 353 3.84 14.73 -34.07
N GLY A 354 3.68 16.04 -34.27
CA GLY A 354 3.37 16.59 -35.58
C GLY A 354 1.89 16.97 -35.83
N LYS A 355 1.05 17.01 -34.78
CA LYS A 355 -0.28 17.61 -34.88
C LYS A 355 -0.30 19.06 -34.44
#